data_641ef095fa564ec1e5f5973cce3965af
#
_entry.id   641ef095fa564ec1e5f5973cce3965af
#
_cell.length_a   1.000
_cell.length_b   1.000
_cell.length_c   1.000
_cell.angle_alpha   90.00
_cell.angle_beta   90.00
_cell.angle_gamma   90.00
#
_symmetry.space_group_name_H-M   'P 1'
#
loop_
_entity.id
_entity.type
_entity.pdbx_description
1 polymer ?
#
loop_
_entity_poly.entity_id
_entity_poly.type
_entity_poly.pdbx_seq_one_letter_code
_entity_poly.pdbx_strand_id
1 'polypeptide(L)'
;FALSMLLLDAVVAVMLFRHGSVGATTFWILFIGACGPIVWFRFDMLTAAAVALACLWLNRHPTISGSLIGLGAAIKLWPALLITPIAAPLRPGEGQRRVTGFVAAGFGLGLASLLLGGWERSISPVTWQSNRGLQMESVPATALIFLRSFTKDPSWSMKLSEYNAIELYGPAVETMLKVSSILVVGSV
;
A
#
# COMPACT_ATOMS: atom_id res chain seq x y z
N PHE A 1 10.46 -17.11 1.65
CA PHE A 1 9.64 -15.89 1.55
C PHE A 1 8.60 -15.81 2.66
N ALA A 2 7.62 -16.74 2.75
CA ALA A 2 6.56 -16.70 3.76
C ALA A 2 7.09 -16.64 5.21
N LEU A 3 8.13 -17.43 5.51
CA LEU A 3 8.78 -17.40 6.81
C LEU A 3 9.39 -16.02 7.13
N SER A 4 9.99 -15.35 6.14
CA SER A 4 10.54 -14.01 6.33
C SER A 4 9.44 -12.98 6.61
N MET A 5 8.28 -13.11 5.96
CA MET A 5 7.12 -12.24 6.20
C MET A 5 6.50 -12.50 7.57
N LEU A 6 6.41 -13.76 8.00
CA LEU A 6 5.95 -14.13 9.34
C LEU A 6 6.88 -13.59 10.44
N LEU A 7 8.20 -13.69 10.23
CA LEU A 7 9.18 -13.09 11.15
C LEU A 7 9.04 -11.58 11.23
N LEU A 8 8.85 -10.92 10.08
CA LEU A 8 8.62 -9.48 10.03
C LEU A 8 7.36 -9.09 10.79
N ASP A 9 6.26 -9.82 10.59
CA ASP A 9 5.00 -9.64 11.31
C ASP A 9 5.21 -9.74 12.84
N ALA A 10 5.89 -10.79 13.29
CA ALA A 10 6.22 -10.97 14.70
C ALA A 10 7.08 -9.82 15.26
N VAL A 11 8.07 -9.35 14.48
CA VAL A 11 8.90 -8.19 14.86
C VAL A 11 8.05 -6.95 15.02
N VAL A 12 7.15 -6.66 14.06
CA VAL A 12 6.26 -5.49 14.15
C VAL A 12 5.35 -5.60 15.37
N ALA A 13 4.73 -6.76 15.62
CA ALA A 13 3.89 -6.98 16.78
C ALA A 13 4.64 -6.73 18.10
N VAL A 14 5.87 -7.26 18.24
CA VAL A 14 6.74 -7.04 19.41
C VAL A 14 7.13 -5.56 19.55
N MET A 15 7.46 -4.88 18.45
CA MET A 15 7.81 -3.45 18.47
C MET A 15 6.62 -2.58 18.90
N LEU A 16 5.43 -2.88 18.38
CA LEU A 16 4.19 -2.20 18.80
C LEU A 16 3.87 -2.45 20.27
N PHE A 17 4.08 -3.67 20.75
CA PHE A 17 3.87 -4.02 22.16
C PHE A 17 4.85 -3.28 23.09
N ARG A 18 6.13 -3.23 22.73
CA ARG A 18 7.17 -2.65 23.57
C ARG A 18 7.23 -1.13 23.54
N HIS A 19 6.92 -0.53 22.41
CA HIS A 19 7.17 0.89 22.15
C HIS A 19 5.91 1.68 21.76
N GLY A 20 4.82 1.00 21.43
CA GLY A 20 3.54 1.58 21.05
C GLY A 20 2.51 1.50 22.19
N SER A 21 1.35 0.96 21.89
CA SER A 21 0.26 0.76 22.84
C SER A 21 -0.35 -0.64 22.71
N VAL A 22 -0.99 -1.11 23.77
CA VAL A 22 -1.73 -2.38 23.76
C VAL A 22 -2.78 -2.38 22.64
N GLY A 23 -3.51 -1.26 22.47
CA GLY A 23 -4.52 -1.12 21.40
C GLY A 23 -3.93 -1.28 20.00
N ALA A 24 -2.77 -0.65 19.72
CA ALA A 24 -2.10 -0.79 18.42
C ALA A 24 -1.65 -2.24 18.17
N THR A 25 -1.11 -2.91 19.20
CA THR A 25 -0.70 -4.31 19.11
C THR A 25 -1.89 -5.22 18.86
N THR A 26 -2.96 -5.05 19.64
CA THR A 26 -4.19 -5.83 19.49
C THR A 26 -4.80 -5.66 18.11
N PHE A 27 -4.88 -4.40 17.63
CA PHE A 27 -5.36 -4.11 16.28
C PHE A 27 -4.51 -4.83 15.24
N TRP A 28 -3.18 -4.74 15.33
CA TRP A 28 -2.28 -5.40 14.38
C TRP A 28 -2.52 -6.91 14.34
N ILE A 29 -2.50 -7.58 15.48
CA ILE A 29 -2.65 -9.04 15.57
C ILE A 29 -4.04 -9.48 15.04
N LEU A 30 -5.10 -8.79 15.44
CA LEU A 30 -6.46 -9.15 15.00
C LEU A 30 -6.65 -8.88 13.50
N PHE A 31 -6.10 -7.78 12.99
CA PHE A 31 -6.22 -7.43 11.57
C PHE A 31 -5.45 -8.43 10.69
N ILE A 32 -4.21 -8.76 11.04
CA ILE A 32 -3.42 -9.78 10.33
C ILE A 32 -4.13 -11.15 10.40
N GLY A 33 -4.63 -11.53 11.56
CA GLY A 33 -5.40 -12.76 11.73
C GLY A 33 -6.66 -12.80 10.87
N ALA A 34 -7.38 -11.69 10.77
CA ALA A 34 -8.59 -11.58 9.94
C ALA A 34 -8.29 -11.64 8.44
N CYS A 35 -7.14 -11.11 8.00
CA CYS A 35 -6.69 -11.22 6.61
C CYS A 35 -6.27 -12.65 6.24
N GLY A 36 -5.96 -13.49 7.22
CA GLY A 36 -5.57 -14.88 7.03
C GLY A 36 -4.16 -15.08 6.45
N PRO A 37 -3.79 -16.32 6.12
CA PRO A 37 -2.42 -16.69 5.73
C PRO A 37 -1.89 -15.99 4.48
N ILE A 38 -2.76 -15.50 3.61
CA ILE A 38 -2.38 -14.84 2.35
C ILE A 38 -1.44 -13.65 2.57
N VAL A 39 -1.53 -12.99 3.73
CA VAL A 39 -0.71 -11.84 4.11
C VAL A 39 0.78 -12.16 4.02
N TRP A 40 1.18 -13.35 4.46
CA TRP A 40 2.59 -13.77 4.48
C TRP A 40 3.11 -14.24 3.12
N PHE A 41 2.24 -14.38 2.14
CA PHE A 41 2.60 -14.71 0.75
C PHE A 41 2.65 -13.48 -0.18
N ARG A 42 2.41 -12.27 0.37
CA ARG A 42 2.37 -11.02 -0.40
C ARG A 42 3.42 -10.03 0.08
N PHE A 43 3.97 -9.24 -0.86
CA PHE A 43 4.87 -8.13 -0.54
C PHE A 43 4.19 -6.98 0.23
N ASP A 44 2.86 -6.99 0.33
CA ASP A 44 2.08 -6.01 1.09
C ASP A 44 2.50 -5.95 2.57
N MET A 45 2.96 -7.07 3.13
CA MET A 45 3.48 -7.12 4.49
C MET A 45 4.68 -6.20 4.71
N LEU A 46 5.60 -6.09 3.72
CA LEU A 46 6.75 -5.19 3.82
C LEU A 46 6.32 -3.73 3.91
N THR A 47 5.39 -3.32 3.06
CA THR A 47 4.87 -1.94 3.06
C THR A 47 4.06 -1.65 4.31
N ALA A 48 3.23 -2.58 4.76
CA ALA A 48 2.45 -2.44 5.99
C ALA A 48 3.36 -2.33 7.22
N ALA A 49 4.40 -3.16 7.30
CA ALA A 49 5.39 -3.12 8.37
C ALA A 49 6.16 -1.77 8.38
N ALA A 50 6.59 -1.30 7.21
CA ALA A 50 7.27 -0.01 7.09
C ALA A 50 6.37 1.13 7.59
N VAL A 51 5.10 1.14 7.21
CA VAL A 51 4.12 2.15 7.67
C VAL A 51 3.87 2.04 9.18
N ALA A 52 3.66 0.83 9.71
CA ALA A 52 3.44 0.63 11.14
C ALA A 52 4.62 1.14 11.99
N LEU A 53 5.85 0.82 11.57
CA LEU A 53 7.06 1.31 12.24
C LEU A 53 7.26 2.81 12.04
N ALA A 54 6.90 3.37 10.89
CA ALA A 54 6.94 4.81 10.66
C ALA A 54 6.01 5.56 11.62
N CYS A 55 4.79 5.05 11.81
CA CYS A 55 3.84 5.60 12.78
C CYS A 55 4.37 5.49 14.22
N LEU A 56 4.97 4.34 14.58
CA LEU A 56 5.56 4.14 15.90
C LEU A 56 6.66 5.14 16.23
N TRP A 57 7.48 5.51 15.24
CA TRP A 57 8.60 6.44 15.40
C TRP A 57 8.31 7.86 14.94
N LEU A 58 7.05 8.18 14.64
CA LEU A 58 6.63 9.46 14.09
C LEU A 58 7.21 10.67 14.84
N ASN A 59 7.16 10.66 16.17
CA ASN A 59 7.57 11.76 17.02
C ASN A 59 8.98 11.61 17.59
N ARG A 60 9.45 10.36 17.78
CA ARG A 60 10.76 10.10 18.39
C ARG A 60 11.91 10.22 17.40
N HIS A 61 11.68 9.75 16.17
CA HIS A 61 12.67 9.68 15.11
C HIS A 61 12.07 10.11 13.76
N PRO A 62 11.77 11.42 13.59
CA PRO A 62 11.01 11.90 12.44
C PRO A 62 11.66 11.57 11.10
N THR A 63 13.00 11.65 11.00
CA THR A 63 13.71 11.28 9.77
C THR A 63 13.55 9.79 9.44
N ILE A 64 13.68 8.91 10.44
CA ILE A 64 13.49 7.45 10.26
C ILE A 64 12.05 7.15 9.85
N SER A 65 11.08 7.80 10.49
CA SER A 65 9.67 7.68 10.12
C SER A 65 9.44 8.03 8.65
N GLY A 66 9.94 9.17 8.20
CA GLY A 66 9.87 9.57 6.80
C GLY A 66 10.57 8.58 5.86
N SER A 67 11.78 8.11 6.24
CA SER A 67 12.52 7.12 5.43
C SER A 67 11.78 5.80 5.28
N LEU A 68 11.09 5.33 6.32
CA LEU A 68 10.28 4.11 6.25
C LEU A 68 9.07 4.28 5.33
N ILE A 69 8.43 5.45 5.33
CA ILE A 69 7.37 5.75 4.35
C ILE A 69 7.94 5.80 2.93
N GLY A 70 9.10 6.43 2.73
CA GLY A 70 9.80 6.47 1.44
C GLY A 70 10.19 5.08 0.93
N LEU A 71 10.69 4.23 1.82
CA LEU A 71 10.97 2.82 1.52
C LEU A 71 9.69 2.06 1.13
N GLY A 72 8.63 2.20 1.93
CA GLY A 72 7.33 1.60 1.62
C GLY A 72 6.79 2.07 0.27
N ALA A 73 6.91 3.36 -0.04
CA ALA A 73 6.48 3.96 -1.30
C ALA A 73 7.28 3.45 -2.52
N ALA A 74 8.57 3.17 -2.33
CA ALA A 74 9.40 2.58 -3.39
C ALA A 74 9.04 1.11 -3.67
N ILE A 75 8.51 0.38 -2.68
CA ILE A 75 8.01 -0.99 -2.86
C ILE A 75 6.60 -0.98 -3.49
N LYS A 76 5.71 -0.12 -2.98
CA LYS A 76 4.36 0.12 -3.49
C LYS A 76 4.00 1.59 -3.30
N LEU A 77 3.36 2.19 -4.29
CA LEU A 77 3.10 3.64 -4.32
C LEU A 77 2.19 4.16 -3.20
N TRP A 78 1.26 3.35 -2.67
CA TRP A 78 0.26 3.81 -1.71
C TRP A 78 0.82 4.46 -0.43
N PRO A 79 1.95 4.05 0.16
CA PRO A 79 2.51 4.75 1.32
C PRO A 79 2.91 6.20 1.02
N ALA A 80 3.16 6.56 -0.25
CA ALA A 80 3.44 7.93 -0.62
C ALA A 80 2.28 8.89 -0.29
N LEU A 81 1.04 8.41 -0.29
CA LEU A 81 -0.14 9.19 0.08
C LEU A 81 -0.11 9.65 1.54
N LEU A 82 0.64 8.92 2.39
CA LEU A 82 0.77 9.26 3.81
C LEU A 82 1.73 10.43 4.07
N ILE A 83 2.48 10.88 3.06
CA ILE A 83 3.42 11.99 3.27
C ILE A 83 2.69 13.27 3.67
N THR A 84 1.51 13.53 3.13
CA THR A 84 0.70 14.71 3.42
C THR A 84 0.35 14.83 4.92
N PRO A 85 -0.33 13.86 5.55
CA PRO A 85 -0.63 13.92 6.98
C PRO A 85 0.63 13.82 7.87
N ILE A 86 1.68 13.14 7.40
CA ILE A 86 2.93 12.97 8.16
C ILE A 86 3.80 14.24 8.09
N ALA A 87 3.71 15.01 7.02
CA ALA A 87 4.42 16.29 6.88
C ALA A 87 3.88 17.36 7.84
N ALA A 88 2.64 17.24 8.31
CA ALA A 88 2.07 18.15 9.30
C ALA A 88 2.91 18.14 10.59
N PRO A 89 3.52 19.27 11.00
CA PRO A 89 4.39 19.31 12.15
C PRO A 89 3.59 19.33 13.43
N LEU A 90 3.86 18.41 14.36
CA LEU A 90 3.44 18.52 15.75
C LEU A 90 4.39 19.44 16.53
N ARG A 91 5.65 19.57 16.05
CA ARG A 91 6.67 20.47 16.58
C ARG A 91 7.46 21.12 15.44
N PRO A 92 8.03 22.32 15.64
CA PRO A 92 8.84 22.99 14.63
C PRO A 92 9.95 22.10 14.08
N GLY A 93 10.05 22.00 12.76
CA GLY A 93 11.09 21.25 12.05
C GLY A 93 10.88 19.74 11.94
N GLU A 94 9.93 19.13 12.64
CA GLU A 94 9.67 17.68 12.53
C GLU A 94 9.14 17.30 11.15
N GLY A 95 8.19 18.08 10.61
CA GLY A 95 7.66 17.85 9.27
C GLY A 95 8.75 17.85 8.20
N GLN A 96 9.66 18.83 8.24
CA GLN A 96 10.79 18.87 7.31
C GLN A 96 11.68 17.62 7.40
N ARG A 97 12.00 17.18 8.63
CA ARG A 97 12.83 15.97 8.83
C ARG A 97 12.14 14.72 8.27
N ARG A 98 10.83 14.59 8.40
CA ARG A 98 10.06 13.47 7.82
C ARG A 98 10.07 13.54 6.30
N VAL A 99 9.82 14.70 5.72
CA VAL A 99 9.89 14.90 4.26
C VAL A 99 11.30 14.64 3.75
N THR A 100 12.34 15.13 4.42
CA THR A 100 13.73 14.85 4.04
C THR A 100 14.03 13.35 4.07
N GLY A 101 13.63 12.64 5.12
CA GLY A 101 13.78 11.19 5.21
C GLY A 101 13.05 10.45 4.08
N PHE A 102 11.81 10.85 3.81
CA PHE A 102 11.00 10.30 2.71
C PHE A 102 11.67 10.49 1.36
N VAL A 103 12.07 11.72 1.04
CA VAL A 103 12.73 12.04 -0.23
C VAL A 103 14.06 11.32 -0.36
N ALA A 104 14.89 11.31 0.69
CA ALA A 104 16.19 10.65 0.67
C ALA A 104 16.07 9.13 0.43
N ALA A 105 15.14 8.45 1.11
CA ALA A 105 14.91 7.03 0.93
C ALA A 105 14.28 6.72 -0.43
N GLY A 106 13.23 7.44 -0.82
CA GLY A 106 12.55 7.25 -2.09
C GLY A 106 13.46 7.55 -3.28
N PHE A 107 14.17 8.67 -3.25
CA PHE A 107 15.13 9.05 -4.29
C PHE A 107 16.32 8.08 -4.36
N GLY A 108 16.90 7.72 -3.20
CA GLY A 108 18.01 6.78 -3.15
C GLY A 108 17.67 5.41 -3.75
N LEU A 109 16.48 4.87 -3.42
CA LEU A 109 16.00 3.61 -3.98
C LEU A 109 15.60 3.75 -5.45
N GLY A 110 14.97 4.86 -5.84
CA GLY A 110 14.65 5.16 -7.23
C GLY A 110 15.91 5.25 -8.09
N LEU A 111 16.94 5.95 -7.60
CA LEU A 111 18.23 6.04 -8.28
C LEU A 111 18.92 4.68 -8.37
N ALA A 112 18.92 3.90 -7.29
CA ALA A 112 19.48 2.54 -7.32
C ALA A 112 18.73 1.65 -8.32
N SER A 113 17.40 1.73 -8.36
CA SER A 113 16.59 1.00 -9.35
C SER A 113 16.96 1.42 -10.79
N LEU A 114 17.11 2.72 -11.03
CA LEU A 114 17.47 3.26 -12.34
C LEU A 114 18.86 2.80 -12.79
N LEU A 115 19.84 2.84 -11.90
CA LEU A 115 21.22 2.44 -12.21
C LEU A 115 21.37 0.93 -12.42
N LEU A 116 20.63 0.12 -11.67
CA LEU A 116 20.71 -1.35 -11.73
C LEU A 116 19.74 -1.98 -12.74
N GLY A 117 18.58 -1.38 -12.92
CA GLY A 117 17.49 -1.94 -13.72
C GLY A 117 17.17 -1.20 -15.01
N GLY A 118 17.69 0.03 -15.18
CA GLY A 118 17.39 0.91 -16.31
C GLY A 118 16.01 1.57 -16.21
N TRP A 119 15.73 2.45 -17.19
CA TRP A 119 14.54 3.29 -17.20
C TRP A 119 13.24 2.49 -17.30
N GLU A 120 13.17 1.56 -18.25
CA GLU A 120 11.94 0.79 -18.49
C GLU A 120 11.51 0.00 -17.25
N ARG A 121 12.47 -0.64 -16.57
CA ARG A 121 12.20 -1.42 -15.37
C ARG A 121 11.77 -0.54 -14.20
N SER A 122 12.34 0.66 -14.09
CA SER A 122 12.02 1.61 -13.00
C SER A 122 10.63 2.22 -13.14
N ILE A 123 10.16 2.43 -14.38
CA ILE A 123 8.81 2.97 -14.67
C ILE A 123 7.75 1.87 -14.72
N SER A 124 8.12 0.62 -14.99
CA SER A 124 7.18 -0.48 -15.21
C SER A 124 6.09 -0.60 -14.12
N PRO A 125 6.36 -0.40 -12.80
CA PRO A 125 5.31 -0.48 -11.79
C PRO A 125 4.20 0.55 -11.97
N VAL A 126 4.54 1.76 -12.45
CA VAL A 126 3.57 2.83 -12.72
C VAL A 126 2.75 2.50 -13.98
N THR A 127 3.43 2.10 -15.05
CA THR A 127 2.78 1.74 -16.31
C THR A 127 1.85 0.54 -16.14
N TRP A 128 2.29 -0.47 -15.41
CA TRP A 128 1.46 -1.65 -15.13
C TRP A 128 0.25 -1.31 -14.28
N GLN A 129 0.40 -0.41 -13.33
CA GLN A 129 -0.72 0.00 -12.48
C GLN A 129 -1.77 0.80 -13.26
N SER A 130 -1.34 1.66 -14.20
CA SER A 130 -2.26 2.45 -15.02
C SER A 130 -3.05 1.60 -16.04
N ASN A 131 -2.50 0.47 -16.47
CA ASN A 131 -3.12 -0.40 -17.47
C ASN A 131 -3.99 -1.51 -16.87
N ARG A 132 -4.03 -1.64 -15.55
CA ARG A 132 -4.88 -2.63 -14.87
C ARG A 132 -6.34 -2.22 -14.90
N GLY A 133 -7.20 -3.22 -15.20
CA GLY A 133 -8.64 -3.11 -15.06
C GLY A 133 -9.12 -3.18 -13.61
N LEU A 134 -10.43 -3.25 -13.43
CA LEU A 134 -11.04 -3.39 -12.10
C LEU A 134 -10.85 -4.80 -11.57
N GLN A 135 -9.92 -4.96 -10.64
CA GLN A 135 -9.63 -6.25 -10.02
C GLN A 135 -10.78 -6.71 -9.14
N MET A 136 -11.15 -7.97 -9.25
CA MET A 136 -12.26 -8.60 -8.50
C MET A 136 -12.10 -8.42 -6.97
N GLU A 137 -10.87 -8.39 -6.48
CA GLU A 137 -10.54 -8.26 -5.05
C GLU A 137 -10.61 -6.81 -4.53
N SER A 138 -10.87 -5.83 -5.41
CA SER A 138 -10.90 -4.43 -5.02
C SER A 138 -12.23 -4.04 -4.38
N VAL A 139 -12.17 -3.09 -3.43
CA VAL A 139 -13.37 -2.53 -2.79
C VAL A 139 -14.38 -2.01 -3.82
N PRO A 140 -13.97 -1.26 -4.86
CA PRO A 140 -14.89 -0.78 -5.89
C PRO A 140 -15.56 -1.91 -6.69
N ALA A 141 -14.87 -3.04 -6.90
CA ALA A 141 -15.46 -4.18 -7.59
C ALA A 141 -16.56 -4.85 -6.77
N THR A 142 -16.50 -4.81 -5.44
CA THR A 142 -17.45 -5.47 -4.55
C THR A 142 -18.88 -5.04 -4.85
N ALA A 143 -19.13 -3.74 -5.02
CA ALA A 143 -20.46 -3.22 -5.34
C ALA A 143 -20.98 -3.74 -6.69
N LEU A 144 -20.11 -3.80 -7.70
CA LEU A 144 -20.49 -4.30 -9.02
C LEU A 144 -20.69 -5.81 -9.04
N ILE A 145 -19.88 -6.56 -8.31
CA ILE A 145 -20.03 -8.02 -8.17
C ILE A 145 -21.35 -8.33 -7.43
N PHE A 146 -21.68 -7.56 -6.40
CA PHE A 146 -22.96 -7.68 -5.71
C PHE A 146 -24.14 -7.44 -6.67
N LEU A 147 -24.12 -6.36 -7.45
CA LEU A 147 -25.14 -6.08 -8.46
C LEU A 147 -25.24 -7.20 -9.50
N ARG A 148 -24.10 -7.70 -9.98
CA ARG A 148 -24.04 -8.83 -10.92
C ARG A 148 -24.70 -10.08 -10.37
N SER A 149 -24.61 -10.34 -9.07
CA SER A 149 -25.22 -11.55 -8.48
C SER A 149 -26.73 -11.62 -8.61
N PHE A 150 -27.40 -10.48 -8.82
CA PHE A 150 -28.84 -10.38 -9.04
C PHE A 150 -29.23 -10.25 -10.51
N THR A 151 -28.26 -10.03 -11.41
CA THR A 151 -28.51 -9.88 -12.85
C THR A 151 -27.92 -11.07 -13.59
N LYS A 152 -28.71 -11.65 -14.51
CA LYS A 152 -28.23 -12.71 -15.43
C LYS A 152 -27.71 -12.11 -16.72
N ASP A 153 -27.25 -10.88 -16.70
CA ASP A 153 -26.80 -10.15 -17.87
C ASP A 153 -25.45 -10.72 -18.37
N PRO A 154 -25.39 -11.24 -19.61
CA PRO A 154 -24.20 -11.83 -20.19
C PRO A 154 -23.09 -10.80 -20.49
N SER A 155 -23.38 -9.51 -20.42
CA SER A 155 -22.36 -8.45 -20.60
C SER A 155 -21.31 -8.44 -19.47
N TRP A 156 -21.61 -9.05 -18.32
CA TRP A 156 -20.69 -9.18 -17.22
C TRP A 156 -19.80 -10.41 -17.39
N SER A 157 -18.50 -10.19 -17.40
CA SER A 157 -17.51 -11.27 -17.46
C SER A 157 -16.37 -11.06 -16.46
N MET A 158 -15.77 -12.15 -16.02
CA MET A 158 -14.52 -12.15 -15.25
C MET A 158 -13.47 -12.88 -16.06
N LYS A 159 -12.32 -12.27 -16.24
CA LYS A 159 -11.20 -12.86 -17.02
C LYS A 159 -9.91 -12.70 -16.27
N LEU A 160 -9.03 -13.68 -16.43
CA LEU A 160 -7.64 -13.56 -15.96
C LEU A 160 -6.92 -12.61 -16.92
N SER A 161 -6.36 -11.52 -16.37
CA SER A 161 -5.58 -10.56 -17.13
C SER A 161 -4.13 -11.04 -17.30
N GLU A 162 -3.39 -10.41 -18.20
CA GLU A 162 -1.96 -10.61 -18.38
C GLU A 162 -1.12 -10.29 -17.12
N TYR A 163 -1.72 -9.54 -16.18
CA TYR A 163 -1.13 -9.20 -14.88
C TYR A 163 -1.37 -10.25 -13.80
N ASN A 164 -1.85 -11.44 -14.20
CA ASN A 164 -2.17 -12.57 -13.30
C ASN A 164 -3.18 -12.20 -12.19
N ALA A 165 -4.13 -11.32 -12.52
CA ALA A 165 -5.23 -10.90 -11.67
C ALA A 165 -6.56 -11.16 -12.37
N ILE A 166 -7.60 -11.50 -11.60
CA ILE A 166 -8.94 -11.64 -12.17
C ILE A 166 -9.57 -10.24 -12.22
N GLU A 167 -9.91 -9.82 -13.43
CA GLU A 167 -10.50 -8.52 -13.69
C GLU A 167 -11.97 -8.65 -14.07
N LEU A 168 -12.78 -7.70 -13.58
CA LEU A 168 -14.20 -7.58 -13.88
C LEU A 168 -14.39 -6.72 -15.13
N TYR A 169 -15.19 -7.21 -16.05
CA TYR A 169 -15.63 -6.51 -17.26
C TYR A 169 -17.15 -6.44 -17.29
N GLY A 170 -17.70 -5.31 -17.72
CA GLY A 170 -19.13 -5.12 -17.84
C GLY A 170 -19.58 -3.67 -17.66
N PRO A 171 -20.89 -3.43 -17.60
CA PRO A 171 -21.47 -2.12 -17.42
C PRO A 171 -20.91 -1.41 -16.17
N ALA A 172 -20.69 -0.11 -16.24
CA ALA A 172 -20.20 0.75 -15.18
C ALA A 172 -18.78 0.45 -14.64
N VAL A 173 -18.04 -0.53 -15.15
CA VAL A 173 -16.67 -0.82 -14.71
C VAL A 173 -15.73 0.37 -14.92
N GLU A 174 -15.77 0.97 -16.10
CA GLU A 174 -14.95 2.15 -16.43
C GLU A 174 -15.30 3.35 -15.54
N THR A 175 -16.60 3.56 -15.31
CA THR A 175 -17.08 4.63 -14.42
C THR A 175 -16.58 4.40 -12.99
N MET A 176 -16.64 3.15 -12.51
CA MET A 176 -16.17 2.80 -11.16
C MET A 176 -14.65 2.99 -11.02
N LEU A 177 -13.86 2.69 -12.05
CA LEU A 177 -12.42 2.96 -12.07
C LEU A 177 -12.15 4.46 -11.95
N LYS A 178 -12.84 5.30 -12.72
CA LYS A 178 -12.70 6.76 -12.66
C LYS A 178 -13.10 7.33 -11.30
N VAL A 179 -14.24 6.90 -10.78
CA VAL A 179 -14.72 7.33 -9.45
C VAL A 179 -13.73 6.92 -8.35
N SER A 180 -13.23 5.69 -8.38
CA SER A 180 -12.24 5.21 -7.40
C SER A 180 -10.97 6.04 -7.43
N SER A 181 -10.47 6.36 -8.63
CA SER A 181 -9.27 7.18 -8.80
C SER A 181 -9.46 8.59 -8.25
N ILE A 182 -10.62 9.20 -8.51
CA ILE A 182 -10.98 10.53 -7.97
C ILE A 182 -11.07 10.49 -6.44
N LEU A 183 -11.70 9.45 -5.87
CA LEU A 183 -11.83 9.30 -4.42
C LEU A 183 -10.48 9.11 -3.75
N VAL A 184 -9.57 8.34 -4.34
CA VAL A 184 -8.19 8.17 -3.83
C VAL A 184 -7.46 9.51 -3.82
N VAL A 185 -7.49 10.25 -4.92
CA VAL A 185 -6.83 11.57 -5.00
C VAL A 185 -7.48 12.57 -4.02
N GLY A 186 -8.80 12.56 -3.90
CA GLY A 186 -9.54 13.46 -3.00
C GLY A 186 -9.40 13.13 -1.51
N SER A 187 -8.87 11.93 -1.16
CA SER A 187 -8.64 11.51 0.23
C SER A 187 -7.29 11.97 0.80
N VAL A 188 -6.43 12.55 -0.02
CA VAL A 188 -5.08 13.04 0.30
C VAL A 188 -5.04 14.56 0.41
#